data_1dc3d1e7c9fae5e3dc7aae5a865d668e
#
_entry.id   1dc3d1e7c9fae5e3dc7aae5a865d668e
#
_cell.length_a   1.000
_cell.length_b   1.000
_cell.length_c   1.000
_cell.angle_alpha   90.00
_cell.angle_beta   90.00
_cell.angle_gamma   90.00
#
_symmetry.space_group_name_H-M   'P 1'
#
loop_
_entity.id
_entity.type
_entity.pdbx_description
1 polymer ?
#
loop_
_entity_poly.entity_id
_entity_poly.type
_entity_poly.pdbx_seq_one_letter_code
_entity_poly.pdbx_strand_id
1 'polypeptide(L)'
;HECSSAASDVYKRQPLMHVIAGKAVAFGEALKPEFKEYIKQVIKNAQTLSQTLVDGGLKIVSGGTDTHLILVDLTPMDLTGDAASTSLEEAHITCNKNGIPKDPKPPKITSGIRLGTPAATTRGFKEKEFETVGNLILETLSGLKQNPNDNSKVEKIVKEKVINLCNQFPIYN
;
A
#
# COMPACT_ATOMS: atom_id res chain seq x y z
N HIS A 1 10.03 -25.40 -40.92
CA HIS A 1 10.44 -24.75 -39.66
C HIS A 1 9.77 -23.41 -39.42
N GLU A 2 9.58 -22.60 -40.47
CA GLU A 2 8.92 -21.29 -40.34
C GLU A 2 7.42 -21.38 -40.00
N CYS A 3 6.72 -22.38 -40.56
CA CYS A 3 5.32 -22.63 -40.23
C CYS A 3 5.10 -23.03 -38.78
N SER A 4 6.03 -23.79 -38.19
CA SER A 4 5.98 -24.20 -36.77
C SER A 4 6.20 -23.01 -35.84
N SER A 5 7.09 -22.08 -36.21
CA SER A 5 7.36 -20.85 -35.48
C SER A 5 6.16 -19.89 -35.48
N ALA A 6 5.54 -19.66 -36.67
CA ALA A 6 4.35 -18.83 -36.81
C ALA A 6 3.14 -19.40 -36.04
N ALA A 7 2.88 -20.69 -36.12
CA ALA A 7 1.80 -21.36 -35.38
C ALA A 7 2.04 -21.28 -33.87
N SER A 8 3.27 -21.47 -33.41
CA SER A 8 3.64 -21.32 -31.99
C SER A 8 3.49 -19.86 -31.51
N ASP A 9 3.81 -18.89 -32.34
CA ASP A 9 3.66 -17.46 -32.00
C ASP A 9 2.19 -17.07 -31.89
N VAL A 10 1.35 -17.47 -32.83
CA VAL A 10 -0.10 -17.25 -32.79
C VAL A 10 -0.71 -17.90 -31.55
N TYR A 11 -0.36 -19.15 -31.25
CA TYR A 11 -0.89 -19.86 -30.09
C TYR A 11 -0.45 -19.26 -28.75
N LYS A 12 0.82 -18.85 -28.62
CA LYS A 12 1.37 -18.28 -27.40
C LYS A 12 0.94 -16.84 -27.15
N ARG A 13 0.51 -16.13 -28.18
CA ARG A 13 0.05 -14.71 -28.10
C ARG A 13 -1.45 -14.56 -28.22
N GLN A 14 -2.22 -15.65 -28.21
CA GLN A 14 -3.68 -15.55 -28.18
C GLN A 14 -4.13 -14.91 -26.87
N PRO A 15 -5.14 -14.00 -26.93
CA PRO A 15 -5.73 -13.43 -25.75
C PRO A 15 -6.34 -14.52 -24.86
N LEU A 16 -6.01 -14.49 -23.58
CA LEU A 16 -6.56 -15.44 -22.61
C LEU A 16 -8.03 -15.10 -22.34
N MET A 17 -8.95 -15.90 -22.86
CA MET A 17 -10.40 -15.63 -22.79
C MET A 17 -10.92 -15.49 -21.35
N HIS A 18 -10.37 -16.27 -20.41
CA HIS A 18 -10.74 -16.15 -19.00
C HIS A 18 -10.31 -14.79 -18.40
N VAL A 19 -9.17 -14.21 -18.84
CA VAL A 19 -8.75 -12.86 -18.44
C VAL A 19 -9.68 -11.81 -19.05
N ILE A 20 -10.10 -11.97 -20.31
CA ILE A 20 -11.07 -11.08 -20.96
C ILE A 20 -12.40 -11.13 -20.22
N ALA A 21 -12.88 -12.32 -19.89
CA ALA A 21 -14.11 -12.50 -19.12
C ALA A 21 -14.01 -11.84 -17.74
N GLY A 22 -12.88 -12.01 -17.03
CA GLY A 22 -12.63 -11.34 -15.76
C GLY A 22 -12.63 -9.80 -15.86
N LYS A 23 -12.02 -9.25 -16.93
CA LYS A 23 -12.08 -7.81 -17.20
C LYS A 23 -13.51 -7.33 -17.49
N ALA A 24 -14.28 -8.09 -18.26
CA ALA A 24 -15.67 -7.73 -18.57
C ALA A 24 -16.53 -7.67 -17.29
N VAL A 25 -16.37 -8.63 -16.38
CA VAL A 25 -17.02 -8.62 -15.06
C VAL A 25 -16.59 -7.40 -14.24
N ALA A 26 -15.29 -7.16 -14.13
CA ALA A 26 -14.76 -6.02 -13.36
C ALA A 26 -15.26 -4.66 -13.89
N PHE A 27 -15.32 -4.49 -15.22
CA PHE A 27 -15.88 -3.27 -15.82
C PHE A 27 -17.40 -3.18 -15.61
N GLY A 28 -18.11 -4.30 -15.67
CA GLY A 28 -19.54 -4.36 -15.36
C GLY A 28 -19.83 -3.97 -13.90
N GLU A 29 -18.97 -4.39 -12.96
CA GLU A 29 -19.05 -3.96 -11.55
C GLU A 29 -18.73 -2.48 -11.39
N ALA A 30 -17.71 -1.98 -12.08
CA ALA A 30 -17.32 -0.57 -12.01
C ALA A 30 -18.38 0.41 -12.55
N LEU A 31 -19.30 -0.07 -13.39
CA LEU A 31 -20.43 0.74 -13.89
C LEU A 31 -21.59 0.85 -12.89
N LYS A 32 -21.60 0.04 -11.83
CA LYS A 32 -22.68 0.05 -10.83
C LYS A 32 -22.56 1.24 -9.88
N PRO A 33 -23.68 1.76 -9.34
CA PRO A 33 -23.66 2.84 -8.35
C PRO A 33 -22.84 2.54 -7.10
N GLU A 34 -22.85 1.29 -6.64
CA GLU A 34 -22.13 0.81 -5.47
C GLU A 34 -20.61 1.03 -5.58
N PHE A 35 -20.08 0.93 -6.80
CA PHE A 35 -18.66 1.17 -7.05
C PHE A 35 -18.29 2.64 -6.79
N LYS A 36 -19.18 3.58 -7.06
CA LYS A 36 -18.95 5.00 -6.75
C LYS A 36 -18.84 5.24 -5.24
N GLU A 37 -19.67 4.59 -4.45
CA GLU A 37 -19.61 4.69 -2.99
C GLU A 37 -18.34 4.02 -2.45
N TYR A 38 -17.95 2.87 -3.00
CA TYR A 38 -16.68 2.22 -2.70
C TYR A 38 -15.49 3.15 -2.97
N ILE A 39 -15.41 3.79 -4.13
CA ILE A 39 -14.31 4.70 -4.47
C ILE A 39 -14.28 5.93 -3.56
N LYS A 40 -15.43 6.51 -3.21
CA LYS A 40 -15.51 7.59 -2.22
C LYS A 40 -14.90 7.16 -0.87
N GLN A 41 -15.23 5.95 -0.42
CA GLN A 41 -14.66 5.40 0.82
C GLN A 41 -13.15 5.18 0.70
N VAL A 42 -12.66 4.68 -0.43
CA VAL A 42 -11.23 4.52 -0.70
C VAL A 42 -10.48 5.84 -0.56
N ILE A 43 -11.00 6.92 -1.16
CA ILE A 43 -10.38 8.25 -1.11
C ILE A 43 -10.43 8.80 0.32
N LYS A 44 -11.57 8.67 1.00
CA LYS A 44 -11.74 9.13 2.38
C LYS A 44 -10.78 8.42 3.34
N ASN A 45 -10.60 7.13 3.18
CA ASN A 45 -9.63 6.34 3.91
C ASN A 45 -8.18 6.80 3.63
N ALA A 46 -7.87 7.12 2.37
CA ALA A 46 -6.56 7.63 2.01
C ALA A 46 -6.28 9.01 2.64
N GLN A 47 -7.27 9.88 2.65
CA GLN A 47 -7.17 11.19 3.30
C GLN A 47 -6.97 11.05 4.81
N THR A 48 -7.71 10.16 5.47
CA THR A 48 -7.55 9.88 6.90
C THR A 48 -6.15 9.34 7.21
N LEU A 49 -5.70 8.32 6.46
CA LEU A 49 -4.34 7.79 6.63
C LEU A 49 -3.28 8.86 6.41
N SER A 50 -3.42 9.66 5.35
CA SER A 50 -2.50 10.77 5.05
C SER A 50 -2.45 11.78 6.19
N GLN A 51 -3.60 12.19 6.73
CA GLN A 51 -3.66 13.14 7.84
C GLN A 51 -3.03 12.58 9.11
N THR A 52 -3.33 11.33 9.45
CA THR A 52 -2.73 10.65 10.62
C THR A 52 -1.21 10.63 10.54
N LEU A 53 -0.66 10.36 9.35
CA LEU A 53 0.79 10.33 9.14
C LEU A 53 1.41 11.74 9.24
N VAL A 54 0.72 12.76 8.74
CA VAL A 54 1.14 14.18 8.88
C VAL A 54 1.13 14.63 10.33
N ASP A 55 0.07 14.31 11.06
CA ASP A 55 -0.07 14.62 12.49
C ASP A 55 1.04 13.93 13.31
N GLY A 56 1.50 12.76 12.87
CA GLY A 56 2.65 12.04 13.42
C GLY A 56 4.02 12.56 12.97
N GLY A 57 4.07 13.66 12.22
CA GLY A 57 5.32 14.34 11.82
C GLY A 57 5.95 13.81 10.53
N LEU A 58 5.26 12.96 9.75
CA LEU A 58 5.69 12.57 8.42
C LEU A 58 5.27 13.62 7.38
N LYS A 59 5.99 13.65 6.28
CA LYS A 59 5.68 14.53 5.16
C LYS A 59 5.07 13.73 4.02
N ILE A 60 3.91 14.17 3.56
CA ILE A 60 3.27 13.62 2.36
C ILE A 60 3.69 14.46 1.15
N VAL A 61 4.15 13.79 0.10
CA VAL A 61 4.45 14.45 -1.18
C VAL A 61 3.15 15.07 -1.70
N SER A 62 3.24 16.31 -2.23
CA SER A 62 2.09 17.14 -2.64
C SER A 62 1.15 17.60 -1.49
N GLY A 63 1.52 17.38 -0.23
CA GLY A 63 0.76 17.90 0.93
C GLY A 63 -0.51 17.12 1.27
N GLY A 64 -0.78 16.00 0.60
CA GLY A 64 -1.96 15.18 0.83
C GLY A 64 -2.26 14.27 -0.36
N THR A 65 -3.49 13.75 -0.42
CA THR A 65 -3.95 12.91 -1.53
C THR A 65 -5.42 13.16 -1.87
N ASP A 66 -5.72 13.10 -3.16
CA ASP A 66 -7.07 13.07 -3.75
C ASP A 66 -7.35 11.74 -4.47
N THR A 67 -6.45 10.78 -4.32
CA THR A 67 -6.50 9.45 -4.91
C THR A 67 -6.45 8.35 -3.87
N HIS A 68 -6.30 7.12 -4.31
CA HIS A 68 -6.13 5.94 -3.46
C HIS A 68 -4.69 5.71 -2.97
N LEU A 69 -3.74 6.51 -3.45
CA LEU A 69 -2.31 6.37 -3.17
C LEU A 69 -1.79 7.52 -2.32
N ILE A 70 -0.84 7.21 -1.46
CA ILE A 70 -0.12 8.15 -0.62
C ILE A 70 1.37 7.92 -0.82
N LEU A 71 2.11 8.96 -1.18
CA LEU A 71 3.56 8.94 -1.25
C LEU A 71 4.12 9.69 -0.04
N VAL A 72 4.78 8.95 0.84
CA VAL A 72 5.35 9.45 2.09
C VAL A 72 6.82 9.75 1.89
N ASP A 73 7.25 10.96 2.24
CA ASP A 73 8.63 11.39 2.29
C ASP A 73 9.19 11.10 3.70
N LEU A 74 10.20 10.25 3.79
CA LEU A 74 10.82 9.80 5.04
C LEU A 74 12.05 10.62 5.43
N THR A 75 12.45 11.61 4.62
CA THR A 75 13.62 12.45 4.90
C THR A 75 13.54 13.19 6.25
N PRO A 76 12.35 13.63 6.74
CA PRO A 76 12.25 14.25 8.06
C PRO A 76 12.57 13.31 9.23
N MET A 77 12.45 12.00 9.00
CA MET A 77 12.82 10.99 10.00
C MET A 77 14.26 10.46 9.85
N ASP A 78 14.97 10.88 8.82
CA ASP A 78 16.29 10.33 8.43
C ASP A 78 16.25 8.83 8.16
N LEU A 79 15.13 8.34 7.59
CA LEU A 79 14.93 6.96 7.19
C LEU A 79 15.01 6.81 5.67
N THR A 80 15.42 5.62 5.24
CA THR A 80 15.36 5.23 3.83
C THR A 80 14.08 4.45 3.53
N GLY A 81 13.62 4.51 2.27
CA GLY A 81 12.48 3.71 1.83
C GLY A 81 12.71 2.21 1.95
N ASP A 82 13.95 1.76 1.71
CA ASP A 82 14.34 0.35 1.84
C ASP A 82 14.22 -0.15 3.30
N ALA A 83 14.84 0.55 4.24
CA ALA A 83 14.77 0.19 5.66
C ALA A 83 13.32 0.26 6.19
N ALA A 84 12.58 1.32 5.86
CA ALA A 84 11.20 1.49 6.27
C ALA A 84 10.28 0.41 5.70
N SER A 85 10.39 0.07 4.40
CA SER A 85 9.56 -0.97 3.79
C SER A 85 9.86 -2.35 4.37
N THR A 86 11.12 -2.66 4.65
CA THR A 86 11.51 -3.94 5.28
C THR A 86 10.94 -4.05 6.70
N SER A 87 11.11 -3.02 7.53
CA SER A 87 10.60 -3.03 8.90
C SER A 87 9.06 -3.09 8.97
N LEU A 88 8.37 -2.38 8.07
CA LEU A 88 6.91 -2.44 7.97
C LEU A 88 6.43 -3.83 7.49
N GLU A 89 7.15 -4.49 6.58
CA GLU A 89 6.82 -5.84 6.13
C GLU A 89 6.96 -6.87 7.26
N GLU A 90 8.01 -6.77 8.08
CA GLU A 90 8.18 -7.59 9.30
C GLU A 90 7.04 -7.37 10.30
N ALA A 91 6.51 -6.14 10.37
CA ALA A 91 5.31 -5.79 11.15
C ALA A 91 3.98 -6.17 10.47
N HIS A 92 3.99 -6.88 9.34
CA HIS A 92 2.83 -7.26 8.51
C HIS A 92 2.05 -6.06 7.90
N ILE A 93 2.72 -4.96 7.68
CA ILE A 93 2.19 -3.79 6.95
C ILE A 93 2.91 -3.70 5.60
N THR A 94 2.27 -4.21 4.56
CA THR A 94 2.84 -4.23 3.22
C THR A 94 2.83 -2.84 2.58
N CYS A 95 4.00 -2.39 2.14
CA CYS A 95 4.15 -1.17 1.34
C CYS A 95 5.27 -1.33 0.30
N ASN A 96 5.40 -0.35 -0.59
CA ASN A 96 6.49 -0.32 -1.55
C ASN A 96 7.44 0.84 -1.21
N LYS A 97 8.76 0.58 -1.22
CA LYS A 97 9.73 1.67 -1.29
C LYS A 97 9.54 2.43 -2.60
N ASN A 98 9.65 3.75 -2.57
CA ASN A 98 9.39 4.60 -3.72
C ASN A 98 10.25 5.86 -3.68
N GLY A 99 10.80 6.24 -4.84
CA GLY A 99 11.49 7.52 -4.97
C GLY A 99 10.54 8.70 -4.75
N ILE A 100 11.04 9.74 -4.12
CA ILE A 100 10.37 11.03 -4.01
C ILE A 100 10.85 11.98 -5.13
N PRO A 101 10.13 13.08 -5.42
CA PRO A 101 10.61 14.10 -6.36
C PRO A 101 12.00 14.61 -5.97
N LYS A 102 12.95 14.56 -6.91
CA LYS A 102 14.38 14.91 -6.70
C LYS A 102 15.04 14.09 -5.58
N ASP A 103 14.72 12.82 -5.49
CA ASP A 103 15.24 11.91 -4.47
C ASP A 103 16.78 11.92 -4.43
N PRO A 104 17.39 12.19 -3.27
CA PRO A 104 18.85 12.16 -3.12
C PRO A 104 19.44 10.74 -3.07
N LYS A 105 18.62 9.72 -2.90
CA LYS A 105 19.03 8.32 -2.80
C LYS A 105 18.87 7.58 -4.15
N PRO A 106 19.68 6.55 -4.40
CA PRO A 106 19.55 5.76 -5.62
C PRO A 106 18.24 4.94 -5.61
N PRO A 107 17.73 4.52 -6.79
CA PRO A 107 16.43 3.83 -6.93
C PRO A 107 16.27 2.53 -6.13
N LYS A 108 17.37 1.89 -5.72
CA LYS A 108 17.34 0.68 -4.88
C LYS A 108 17.11 0.97 -3.41
N ILE A 109 17.40 2.20 -2.95
CA ILE A 109 17.30 2.61 -1.55
C ILE A 109 16.07 3.49 -1.34
N THR A 110 15.92 4.54 -2.15
CA THR A 110 14.85 5.55 -2.11
C THR A 110 14.73 6.30 -0.78
N SER A 111 13.98 7.39 -0.78
CA SER A 111 13.73 8.20 0.44
C SER A 111 12.25 8.22 0.82
N GLY A 112 11.42 7.42 0.17
CA GLY A 112 9.98 7.36 0.43
C GLY A 112 9.41 5.96 0.40
N ILE A 113 8.16 5.87 0.85
CA ILE A 113 7.30 4.69 0.73
C ILE A 113 5.98 5.08 0.11
N ARG A 114 5.36 4.13 -0.59
CA ARG A 114 4.04 4.28 -1.20
C ARG A 114 3.05 3.37 -0.52
N LEU A 115 1.95 3.95 -0.08
CA LEU A 115 0.84 3.28 0.59
C LEU A 115 -0.41 3.37 -0.30
N GLY A 116 -1.33 2.42 -0.15
CA GLY A 116 -2.59 2.41 -0.86
C GLY A 116 -3.73 1.86 0.00
N THR A 117 -4.95 2.31 -0.24
CA THR A 117 -6.10 2.01 0.61
C THR A 117 -7.13 1.02 0.03
N PRO A 118 -7.14 0.67 -1.28
CA PRO A 118 -8.21 -0.15 -1.85
C PRO A 118 -8.36 -1.52 -1.21
N ALA A 119 -7.26 -2.26 -1.00
CA ALA A 119 -7.30 -3.63 -0.50
C ALA A 119 -7.95 -3.72 0.91
N ALA A 120 -7.55 -2.86 1.82
CA ALA A 120 -8.13 -2.83 3.16
C ALA A 120 -9.57 -2.27 3.16
N THR A 121 -9.89 -1.29 2.28
CA THR A 121 -11.26 -0.81 2.10
C THR A 121 -12.16 -1.94 1.59
N THR A 122 -11.69 -2.78 0.67
CA THR A 122 -12.45 -3.96 0.20
C THR A 122 -12.73 -4.95 1.33
N ARG A 123 -11.84 -5.06 2.31
CA ARG A 123 -12.05 -5.86 3.52
C ARG A 123 -13.06 -5.25 4.50
N GLY A 124 -13.47 -4.01 4.30
CA GLY A 124 -14.41 -3.30 5.15
C GLY A 124 -13.80 -2.25 6.08
N PHE A 125 -12.49 -1.96 5.96
CA PHE A 125 -11.84 -0.88 6.71
C PHE A 125 -12.45 0.47 6.34
N LYS A 126 -12.66 1.28 7.37
CA LYS A 126 -13.11 2.66 7.26
C LYS A 126 -12.08 3.59 7.92
N GLU A 127 -12.44 4.84 8.12
CA GLU A 127 -11.56 5.89 8.61
C GLU A 127 -10.88 5.51 9.94
N LYS A 128 -11.63 4.94 10.88
CA LYS A 128 -11.12 4.54 12.20
C LYS A 128 -10.03 3.48 12.12
N GLU A 129 -10.22 2.50 11.24
CA GLU A 129 -9.23 1.45 11.02
C GLU A 129 -7.99 2.03 10.34
N PHE A 130 -8.15 2.96 9.40
CA PHE A 130 -7.02 3.62 8.74
C PHE A 130 -6.27 4.59 9.66
N GLU A 131 -6.93 5.24 10.60
CA GLU A 131 -6.26 5.97 11.68
C GLU A 131 -5.41 5.02 12.54
N THR A 132 -5.96 3.86 12.88
CA THR A 132 -5.21 2.81 13.61
C THR A 132 -4.00 2.34 12.82
N VAL A 133 -4.16 2.05 11.52
CA VAL A 133 -3.04 1.66 10.63
C VAL A 133 -1.98 2.76 10.56
N GLY A 134 -2.39 4.01 10.44
CA GLY A 134 -1.47 5.16 10.45
C GLY A 134 -0.64 5.21 11.73
N ASN A 135 -1.26 5.02 12.88
CA ASN A 135 -0.57 4.99 14.17
C ASN A 135 0.40 3.80 14.29
N LEU A 136 0.04 2.63 13.76
CA LEU A 136 0.93 1.46 13.73
C LEU A 136 2.14 1.68 12.80
N ILE A 137 1.96 2.36 11.67
CA ILE A 137 3.06 2.77 10.81
C ILE A 137 4.00 3.72 11.56
N LEU A 138 3.47 4.75 12.22
CA LEU A 138 4.25 5.70 13.01
C LEU A 138 5.01 5.01 14.15
N GLU A 139 4.39 4.06 14.86
CA GLU A 139 5.02 3.27 15.92
C GLU A 139 6.23 2.49 15.37
N THR A 140 6.05 1.81 14.24
CA THR A 140 7.11 1.03 13.59
C THR A 140 8.28 1.93 13.13
N LEU A 141 7.97 3.03 12.44
CA LEU A 141 8.99 3.94 11.93
C LEU A 141 9.73 4.68 13.05
N SER A 142 9.03 5.02 14.14
CA SER A 142 9.65 5.63 15.32
C SER A 142 10.61 4.67 16.02
N GLY A 143 10.24 3.39 16.13
CA GLY A 143 11.13 2.36 16.65
C GLY A 143 12.38 2.18 15.79
N LEU A 144 12.20 2.12 14.47
CA LEU A 144 13.29 2.00 13.51
C LEU A 144 14.25 3.21 13.59
N LYS A 145 13.71 4.42 13.74
CA LYS A 145 14.52 5.64 13.92
C LYS A 145 15.34 5.60 15.20
N GLN A 146 14.77 5.09 16.30
CA GLN A 146 15.46 4.99 17.60
C GLN A 146 16.54 3.89 17.59
N ASN A 147 16.29 2.80 16.90
CA ASN A 147 17.22 1.67 16.82
C ASN A 147 17.32 1.14 15.37
N PRO A 148 18.10 1.80 14.50
CA PRO A 148 18.18 1.45 13.07
C PRO A 148 18.73 0.04 12.80
N ASN A 149 19.45 -0.56 13.75
CA ASN A 149 20.07 -1.87 13.58
C ASN A 149 19.19 -3.03 14.07
N ASP A 150 18.21 -2.77 14.95
CA ASP A 150 17.32 -3.80 15.49
C ASP A 150 15.99 -3.22 15.97
N ASN A 151 14.97 -3.29 15.11
CA ASN A 151 13.60 -2.89 15.43
C ASN A 151 12.69 -4.07 15.79
N SER A 152 13.23 -5.28 15.89
CA SER A 152 12.48 -6.53 16.01
C SER A 152 11.46 -6.55 17.15
N LYS A 153 11.74 -5.86 18.24
CA LYS A 153 10.85 -5.73 19.40
C LYS A 153 9.56 -4.98 19.08
N VAL A 154 9.69 -3.84 18.40
CA VAL A 154 8.54 -3.01 17.98
C VAL A 154 7.78 -3.70 16.86
N GLU A 155 8.47 -4.25 15.89
CA GLU A 155 7.89 -5.01 14.78
C GLU A 155 7.01 -6.15 15.27
N LYS A 156 7.46 -6.93 16.27
CA LYS A 156 6.68 -8.01 16.86
C LYS A 156 5.41 -7.50 17.54
N ILE A 157 5.50 -6.42 18.32
CA ILE A 157 4.35 -5.83 19.01
C ILE A 157 3.33 -5.30 17.98
N VAL A 158 3.80 -4.58 16.97
CA VAL A 158 2.94 -4.05 15.92
C VAL A 158 2.30 -5.18 15.10
N LYS A 159 3.05 -6.21 14.75
CA LYS A 159 2.56 -7.40 14.07
C LYS A 159 1.37 -8.04 14.78
N GLU A 160 1.45 -8.21 16.09
CA GLU A 160 0.34 -8.75 16.89
C GLU A 160 -0.90 -7.83 16.81
N LYS A 161 -0.71 -6.51 16.87
CA LYS A 161 -1.80 -5.54 16.72
C LYS A 161 -2.42 -5.58 15.32
N VAL A 162 -1.61 -5.70 14.27
CA VAL A 162 -2.06 -5.83 12.88
C VAL A 162 -2.88 -7.11 12.68
N ILE A 163 -2.40 -8.24 13.20
CA ILE A 163 -3.12 -9.52 13.12
C ILE A 163 -4.47 -9.41 13.83
N ASN A 164 -4.51 -8.83 15.02
CA ASN A 164 -5.74 -8.64 15.78
C ASN A 164 -6.74 -7.73 15.04
N LEU A 165 -6.26 -6.66 14.41
CA LEU A 165 -7.10 -5.80 13.58
C LEU A 165 -7.63 -6.57 12.36
N CYS A 166 -6.77 -7.28 11.65
CA CYS A 166 -7.13 -8.02 10.45
C CYS A 166 -8.13 -9.16 10.72
N ASN A 167 -8.07 -9.79 11.89
CA ASN A 167 -9.00 -10.86 12.27
C ASN A 167 -10.45 -10.36 12.44
N GLN A 168 -10.65 -9.06 12.66
CA GLN A 168 -12.00 -8.46 12.71
C GLN A 168 -12.60 -8.27 11.32
N PHE A 169 -11.78 -8.35 10.28
CA PHE A 169 -12.15 -8.12 8.89
C PHE A 169 -11.66 -9.28 7.99
N PRO A 170 -12.23 -10.49 8.10
CA PRO A 170 -11.81 -11.62 7.30
C PRO A 170 -12.08 -11.37 5.81
N ILE A 171 -11.21 -11.92 4.95
CA ILE A 171 -11.35 -11.78 3.48
C ILE A 171 -12.48 -12.69 2.97
N TYR A 172 -12.62 -13.86 3.59
CA TYR A 172 -13.66 -14.84 3.27
C TYR A 172 -14.46 -15.14 4.53
N ASN A 173 -15.77 -15.16 4.39
CA ASN A 173 -16.73 -15.57 5.44
C ASN A 173 -17.08 -17.05 5.24
#